data_83ad695a76e32af78c48e20e32ec6be2
#
_entry.id   83ad695a76e32af78c48e20e32ec6be2
#
_cell.length_a   1.000
_cell.length_b   1.000
_cell.length_c   1.000
_cell.angle_alpha   90.00
_cell.angle_beta   90.00
_cell.angle_gamma   90.00
#
_symmetry.space_group_name_H-M   'P 1'
#
loop_
_entity.id
_entity.type
_entity.pdbx_description
1 polymer ?
#
loop_
_entity_poly.entity_id
_entity_poly.type
_entity_poly.pdbx_seq_one_letter_code
_entity_poly.pdbx_strand_id
1 'polypeptide(L)'
;MKPVPPATSLRKAPVQRRSAERLTRILDACADLLDEVGYDELSTRAVAVRAGVPIGSVYRFFGNKRQMADALAQRNLERYTEQVTERLKEAPEGDWRAAMDAVLDEYLAMKRTAPGFSLVDFGNQIPVGARHSEPNRRVADRLTDLLSHYIGRAPDEDLRRTFLVAVETADTLVHLSFRVDPEGDEAIITETRELLRAYLARVLD
;
A
#
# COMPACT_ATOMS: atom_id res chain seq x y z
N MET A 1 24.59 4.92 51.86
CA MET A 1 24.83 5.31 50.46
C MET A 1 23.69 4.71 49.65
N LYS A 2 22.71 5.53 49.22
CA LYS A 2 21.57 5.05 48.41
C LYS A 2 21.97 5.09 46.93
N PRO A 3 21.64 4.06 46.13
CA PRO A 3 21.95 4.09 44.70
C PRO A 3 21.03 5.06 43.96
N VAL A 4 21.62 5.93 43.13
CA VAL A 4 20.93 6.81 42.23
C VAL A 4 20.44 6.00 41.04
N PRO A 5 19.14 6.07 40.62
CA PRO A 5 18.65 5.35 39.44
C PRO A 5 19.11 6.04 38.16
N PRO A 6 19.38 5.31 37.08
CA PRO A 6 19.86 5.88 35.83
C PRO A 6 18.75 6.64 35.09
N ALA A 7 18.96 7.93 34.88
CA ALA A 7 18.05 8.88 34.24
C ALA A 7 18.19 8.87 32.70
N THR A 8 17.99 7.75 31.98
CA THR A 8 18.28 7.77 30.53
C THR A 8 17.25 7.13 29.59
N SER A 9 16.13 6.61 30.07
CA SER A 9 15.18 5.91 29.16
C SER A 9 13.85 6.62 28.88
N LEU A 10 13.49 7.67 29.64
CA LEU A 10 12.13 8.24 29.60
C LEU A 10 11.91 9.41 28.62
N ARG A 11 12.97 10.03 28.09
CA ARG A 11 12.82 11.21 27.20
C ARG A 11 12.73 10.88 25.71
N LYS A 12 13.22 9.72 25.26
CA LYS A 12 13.20 9.36 23.82
C LYS A 12 11.83 8.85 23.35
N ALA A 13 11.14 8.04 24.14
CA ALA A 13 9.84 7.47 23.77
C ALA A 13 8.73 8.51 23.51
N PRO A 14 8.52 9.58 24.35
CA PRO A 14 7.53 10.59 24.09
C PRO A 14 7.81 11.47 22.86
N VAL A 15 9.09 11.72 22.55
CA VAL A 15 9.50 12.51 21.36
C VAL A 15 9.25 11.71 20.08
N GLN A 16 9.57 10.42 20.08
CA GLN A 16 9.33 9.52 18.95
C GLN A 16 7.82 9.38 18.70
N ARG A 17 7.00 9.17 19.73
CA ARG A 17 5.54 9.07 19.63
C ARG A 17 4.92 10.33 19.03
N ARG A 18 5.25 11.50 19.53
CA ARG A 18 4.76 12.79 19.00
C ARG A 18 5.20 13.02 17.55
N SER A 19 6.39 12.55 17.17
CA SER A 19 6.88 12.63 15.80
C SER A 19 6.10 11.69 14.88
N ALA A 20 5.83 10.47 15.31
CA ALA A 20 5.00 9.50 14.57
C ALA A 20 3.56 10.01 14.40
N GLU A 21 2.91 10.48 15.46
CA GLU A 21 1.56 11.06 15.40
C GLU A 21 1.47 12.25 14.45
N ARG A 22 2.53 13.06 14.38
CA ARG A 22 2.60 14.19 13.44
C ARG A 22 2.77 13.71 11.99
N LEU A 23 3.61 12.71 11.75
CA LEU A 23 3.79 12.10 10.44
C LEU A 23 2.46 11.50 9.93
N THR A 24 1.76 10.77 10.79
CA THR A 24 0.43 10.22 10.46
C THR A 24 -0.52 11.32 10.02
N ARG A 25 -0.68 12.41 10.80
CA ARG A 25 -1.55 13.53 10.42
C ARG A 25 -1.16 14.20 9.10
N ILE A 26 0.13 14.30 8.80
CA ILE A 26 0.62 14.85 7.53
C ILE A 26 0.22 13.93 6.37
N LEU A 27 0.39 12.61 6.50
CA LEU A 27 0.04 11.66 5.47
C LEU A 27 -1.48 11.52 5.28
N ASP A 28 -2.27 11.61 6.36
CA ASP A 28 -3.74 11.64 6.27
C ASP A 28 -4.20 12.89 5.52
N ALA A 29 -3.70 14.06 5.89
CA ALA A 29 -4.01 15.30 5.20
C ALA A 29 -3.57 15.29 3.71
N CYS A 30 -2.47 14.60 3.39
CA CYS A 30 -2.03 14.40 2.02
C CYS A 30 -3.00 13.53 1.24
N ALA A 31 -3.48 12.44 1.83
CA ALA A 31 -4.44 11.52 1.23
C ALA A 31 -5.78 12.23 0.94
N ASP A 32 -6.34 12.93 1.93
CA ASP A 32 -7.58 13.69 1.78
C ASP A 32 -7.50 14.74 0.67
N LEU A 33 -6.39 15.51 0.64
CA LEU A 33 -6.18 16.53 -0.38
C LEU A 33 -5.99 15.94 -1.78
N LEU A 34 -5.43 14.74 -1.92
CA LEU A 34 -5.34 14.07 -3.20
C LEU A 34 -6.73 13.81 -3.78
N ASP A 35 -7.69 13.35 -2.99
CA ASP A 35 -9.06 13.11 -3.44
C ASP A 35 -9.80 14.43 -3.76
N GLU A 36 -9.52 15.50 -3.01
CA GLU A 36 -10.22 16.78 -3.18
C GLU A 36 -9.72 17.59 -4.39
N VAL A 37 -8.39 17.68 -4.56
CA VAL A 37 -7.78 18.61 -5.54
C VAL A 37 -6.85 17.92 -6.55
N GLY A 38 -6.61 16.63 -6.40
CA GLY A 38 -5.68 15.89 -7.25
C GLY A 38 -4.20 16.17 -6.96
N TYR A 39 -3.33 15.44 -7.68
CA TYR A 39 -1.88 15.53 -7.45
C TYR A 39 -1.28 16.88 -7.91
N ASP A 40 -1.79 17.46 -9.00
CA ASP A 40 -1.20 18.69 -9.58
C ASP A 40 -1.36 19.87 -8.63
N GLU A 41 -2.52 20.02 -8.01
CA GLU A 41 -2.83 21.10 -7.07
C GLU A 41 -2.35 20.81 -5.63
N LEU A 42 -1.91 19.58 -5.34
CA LEU A 42 -1.36 19.21 -4.05
C LEU A 42 -0.12 20.06 -3.74
N SER A 43 -0.05 20.62 -2.54
CA SER A 43 1.11 21.38 -2.07
C SER A 43 1.46 21.07 -0.62
N THR A 44 2.76 21.16 -0.29
CA THR A 44 3.25 21.00 1.10
C THR A 44 2.60 22.00 2.05
N ARG A 45 2.27 23.19 1.55
CA ARG A 45 1.60 24.24 2.34
C ARG A 45 0.15 23.89 2.66
N ALA A 46 -0.60 23.42 1.67
CA ALA A 46 -1.98 22.95 1.87
C ALA A 46 -2.03 21.78 2.85
N VAL A 47 -1.11 20.82 2.71
CA VAL A 47 -0.99 19.69 3.63
C VAL A 47 -0.66 20.15 5.06
N ALA A 48 0.24 21.12 5.25
CA ALA A 48 0.57 21.64 6.57
C ALA A 48 -0.66 22.28 7.25
N VAL A 49 -1.44 23.06 6.50
CA VAL A 49 -2.68 23.69 6.99
C VAL A 49 -3.71 22.64 7.37
N ARG A 50 -3.98 21.68 6.48
CA ARG A 50 -4.95 20.58 6.70
C ARG A 50 -4.56 19.73 7.91
N ALA A 51 -3.28 19.37 8.04
CA ALA A 51 -2.75 18.55 9.12
C ALA A 51 -2.69 19.30 10.48
N GLY A 52 -2.91 20.60 10.50
CA GLY A 52 -2.77 21.44 11.70
C GLY A 52 -1.34 21.44 12.25
N VAL A 53 -0.33 21.48 11.36
CA VAL A 53 1.08 21.50 11.76
C VAL A 53 1.81 22.69 11.13
N PRO A 54 2.84 23.24 11.81
CA PRO A 54 3.71 24.24 11.18
C PRO A 54 4.35 23.69 9.89
N ILE A 55 4.46 24.53 8.85
CA ILE A 55 5.06 24.14 7.57
C ILE A 55 6.49 23.59 7.72
N GLY A 56 7.27 24.12 8.65
CA GLY A 56 8.60 23.59 8.97
C GLY A 56 8.58 22.14 9.51
N SER A 57 7.44 21.71 10.06
CA SER A 57 7.27 20.28 10.43
C SER A 57 7.11 19.39 9.22
N VAL A 58 6.43 19.84 8.17
CA VAL A 58 6.33 19.11 6.89
C VAL A 58 7.70 19.00 6.24
N TYR A 59 8.42 20.12 6.11
CA TYR A 59 9.77 20.13 5.51
C TYR A 59 10.81 19.31 6.27
N ARG A 60 10.56 19.03 7.55
CA ARG A 60 11.45 18.12 8.29
C ARG A 60 11.28 16.65 7.89
N PHE A 61 10.12 16.27 7.39
CA PHE A 61 9.85 14.91 6.91
C PHE A 61 10.01 14.81 5.40
N PHE A 62 9.60 15.82 4.65
CA PHE A 62 9.48 15.77 3.18
C PHE A 62 9.99 17.03 2.53
N GLY A 63 10.92 16.91 1.60
CA GLY A 63 11.46 18.04 0.85
C GLY A 63 10.49 18.59 -0.21
N ASN A 64 9.53 17.79 -0.67
CA ASN A 64 8.56 18.16 -1.69
C ASN A 64 7.32 17.25 -1.67
N LYS A 65 6.30 17.60 -2.48
CA LYS A 65 5.04 16.84 -2.59
C LYS A 65 5.24 15.41 -3.10
N ARG A 66 6.25 15.17 -3.94
CA ARG A 66 6.58 13.84 -4.45
C ARG A 66 6.99 12.90 -3.31
N GLN A 67 7.86 13.35 -2.42
CA GLN A 67 8.27 12.52 -1.27
C GLN A 67 7.12 12.23 -0.31
N MET A 68 6.14 13.15 -0.19
CA MET A 68 4.91 12.86 0.58
C MET A 68 4.09 11.76 -0.10
N ALA A 69 3.90 11.85 -1.42
CA ALA A 69 3.18 10.82 -2.18
C ALA A 69 3.90 9.46 -2.14
N ASP A 70 5.23 9.43 -2.25
CA ASP A 70 6.03 8.20 -2.12
C ASP A 70 5.88 7.57 -0.71
N ALA A 71 5.85 8.40 0.34
CA ALA A 71 5.62 7.92 1.70
C ALA A 71 4.17 7.44 1.93
N LEU A 72 3.19 8.07 1.29
CA LEU A 72 1.81 7.62 1.30
C LEU A 72 1.68 6.26 0.60
N ALA A 73 2.31 6.09 -0.56
CA ALA A 73 2.36 4.82 -1.29
C ALA A 73 2.98 3.69 -0.45
N GLN A 74 4.07 3.99 0.27
CA GLN A 74 4.68 3.04 1.19
C GLN A 74 3.74 2.65 2.34
N ARG A 75 3.06 3.63 2.95
CA ARG A 75 2.05 3.37 4.00
C ARG A 75 0.88 2.54 3.47
N ASN A 76 0.44 2.80 2.25
CA ASN A 76 -0.62 2.02 1.61
C ASN A 76 -0.20 0.56 1.44
N LEU A 77 1.03 0.31 0.99
CA LEU A 77 1.56 -1.04 0.84
C LEU A 77 1.67 -1.77 2.20
N GLU A 78 2.14 -1.09 3.24
CA GLU A 78 2.20 -1.65 4.59
C GLU A 78 0.81 -2.03 5.10
N ARG A 79 -0.15 -1.10 5.00
CA ARG A 79 -1.54 -1.36 5.37
C ARG A 79 -2.16 -2.51 4.58
N TYR A 80 -1.94 -2.55 3.28
CA TYR A 80 -2.41 -3.61 2.41
C TYR A 80 -1.89 -4.99 2.86
N THR A 81 -0.59 -5.12 3.08
CA THR A 81 0.01 -6.39 3.51
C THR A 81 -0.45 -6.81 4.90
N GLU A 82 -0.67 -5.86 5.83
CA GLU A 82 -1.25 -6.14 7.14
C GLU A 82 -2.69 -6.68 7.01
N GLN A 83 -3.54 -6.05 6.20
CA GLN A 83 -4.93 -6.48 6.01
C GLN A 83 -5.01 -7.84 5.29
N VAL A 84 -4.19 -8.07 4.25
CA VAL A 84 -4.09 -9.38 3.62
C VAL A 84 -3.69 -10.44 4.63
N THR A 85 -2.70 -10.16 5.49
CA THR A 85 -2.25 -11.10 6.54
C THR A 85 -3.39 -11.43 7.51
N GLU A 86 -4.20 -10.45 7.91
CA GLU A 86 -5.35 -10.71 8.79
C GLU A 86 -6.40 -11.60 8.10
N ARG A 87 -6.73 -11.34 6.84
CA ARG A 87 -7.67 -12.18 6.07
C ARG A 87 -7.18 -13.62 5.91
N LEU A 88 -5.88 -13.82 5.72
CA LEU A 88 -5.29 -15.16 5.58
C LEU A 88 -5.39 -16.00 6.85
N LYS A 89 -5.55 -15.39 8.03
CA LYS A 89 -5.78 -16.14 9.28
C LYS A 89 -7.12 -16.86 9.31
N GLU A 90 -8.10 -16.35 8.56
CA GLU A 90 -9.44 -16.91 8.46
C GLU A 90 -9.57 -17.90 7.28
N ALA A 91 -8.62 -17.89 6.34
CA ALA A 91 -8.62 -18.74 5.17
C ALA A 91 -8.08 -20.14 5.48
N PRO A 92 -8.52 -21.20 4.76
CA PRO A 92 -7.98 -22.56 4.91
C PRO A 92 -6.49 -22.58 4.61
N GLU A 93 -5.69 -23.17 5.51
CA GLU A 93 -4.24 -23.23 5.39
C GLU A 93 -3.83 -23.91 4.07
N GLY A 94 -2.91 -23.28 3.33
CA GLY A 94 -2.40 -23.79 2.07
C GLY A 94 -3.31 -23.60 0.85
N ASP A 95 -4.54 -23.07 1.03
CA ASP A 95 -5.44 -22.78 -0.08
C ASP A 95 -5.01 -21.49 -0.81
N TRP A 96 -4.20 -21.65 -1.86
CA TRP A 96 -3.73 -20.53 -2.66
C TRP A 96 -4.87 -19.77 -3.38
N ARG A 97 -6.02 -20.44 -3.65
CA ARG A 97 -7.18 -19.78 -4.26
C ARG A 97 -7.82 -18.81 -3.29
N ALA A 98 -8.02 -19.24 -2.05
CA ALA A 98 -8.49 -18.37 -0.99
C ALA A 98 -7.49 -17.22 -0.71
N ALA A 99 -6.21 -17.49 -0.77
CA ALA A 99 -5.17 -16.46 -0.62
C ALA A 99 -5.20 -15.43 -1.75
N MET A 100 -5.36 -15.87 -3.00
CA MET A 100 -5.51 -14.98 -4.16
C MET A 100 -6.77 -14.11 -4.02
N ASP A 101 -7.89 -14.70 -3.60
CA ASP A 101 -9.12 -13.94 -3.38
C ASP A 101 -8.93 -12.88 -2.29
N ALA A 102 -8.30 -13.22 -1.16
CA ALA A 102 -8.02 -12.28 -0.09
C ALA A 102 -7.15 -11.10 -0.56
N VAL A 103 -6.14 -11.36 -1.38
CA VAL A 103 -5.25 -10.36 -1.99
C VAL A 103 -6.04 -9.41 -2.89
N LEU A 104 -6.86 -9.96 -3.80
CA LEU A 104 -7.65 -9.15 -4.75
C LEU A 104 -8.74 -8.36 -4.04
N ASP A 105 -9.46 -8.98 -3.11
CA ASP A 105 -10.54 -8.34 -2.36
C ASP A 105 -10.02 -7.17 -1.50
N GLU A 106 -8.85 -7.32 -0.89
CA GLU A 106 -8.26 -6.21 -0.14
C GLU A 106 -7.83 -5.06 -1.06
N TYR A 107 -7.27 -5.36 -2.24
CA TYR A 107 -6.94 -4.32 -3.22
C TYR A 107 -8.18 -3.54 -3.66
N LEU A 108 -9.28 -4.25 -3.99
CA LEU A 108 -10.56 -3.64 -4.34
C LEU A 108 -11.15 -2.82 -3.18
N ALA A 109 -11.07 -3.33 -1.95
CA ALA A 109 -11.53 -2.61 -0.76
C ALA A 109 -10.76 -1.30 -0.57
N MET A 110 -9.44 -1.33 -0.68
CA MET A 110 -8.62 -0.11 -0.60
C MET A 110 -8.92 0.87 -1.74
N LYS A 111 -9.14 0.38 -2.95
CA LYS A 111 -9.50 1.20 -4.11
C LYS A 111 -10.81 1.96 -3.89
N ARG A 112 -11.78 1.34 -3.20
CA ARG A 112 -13.09 1.91 -2.89
C ARG A 112 -13.09 2.85 -1.68
N THR A 113 -12.23 2.61 -0.69
CA THR A 113 -12.40 3.21 0.63
C THR A 113 -11.19 3.98 1.15
N ALA A 114 -9.99 3.75 0.64
CA ALA A 114 -8.80 4.39 1.19
C ALA A 114 -8.58 5.77 0.55
N PRO A 115 -8.55 6.86 1.35
CA PRO A 115 -8.35 8.20 0.81
C PRO A 115 -7.03 8.32 0.02
N GLY A 116 -7.08 9.01 -1.12
CA GLY A 116 -5.96 9.24 -2.01
C GLY A 116 -5.44 8.01 -2.76
N PHE A 117 -6.01 6.82 -2.51
CA PHE A 117 -5.51 5.58 -3.08
C PHE A 117 -5.70 5.52 -4.60
N SER A 118 -6.77 6.07 -5.13
CA SER A 118 -7.03 6.13 -6.58
C SER A 118 -5.95 6.86 -7.37
N LEU A 119 -5.22 7.80 -6.74
CA LEU A 119 -4.21 8.65 -7.36
C LEU A 119 -2.76 8.27 -6.99
N VAL A 120 -2.55 7.58 -5.89
CA VAL A 120 -1.21 7.23 -5.42
C VAL A 120 -1.00 5.73 -5.34
N ASP A 121 -2.05 4.97 -5.01
CA ASP A 121 -2.03 3.52 -4.77
C ASP A 121 -0.75 3.03 -4.06
N PHE A 122 0.03 2.17 -4.68
CA PHE A 122 1.36 1.72 -4.24
C PHE A 122 2.50 2.49 -4.94
N GLY A 123 2.20 3.59 -5.67
CA GLY A 123 3.15 4.46 -6.34
C GLY A 123 3.13 4.42 -7.88
N ASN A 124 2.25 3.62 -8.51
CA ASN A 124 2.15 3.52 -9.96
C ASN A 124 1.64 4.81 -10.60
N GLN A 125 0.72 5.49 -9.93
CA GLN A 125 0.00 6.65 -10.45
C GLN A 125 0.72 7.98 -10.23
N ILE A 126 1.85 8.01 -9.52
CA ILE A 126 2.55 9.27 -9.23
C ILE A 126 3.22 9.80 -10.50
N PRO A 127 2.79 10.98 -11.04
CA PRO A 127 3.33 11.48 -12.30
C PRO A 127 4.82 11.82 -12.22
N VAL A 128 5.52 11.35 -13.21
CA VAL A 128 6.78 11.84 -13.81
C VAL A 128 8.06 11.96 -12.96
N GLY A 129 9.11 11.34 -13.46
CA GLY A 129 10.52 11.74 -13.29
C GLY A 129 11.44 10.79 -12.60
N ALA A 130 10.98 9.77 -11.91
CA ALA A 130 11.83 8.66 -11.53
C ALA A 130 11.59 7.50 -12.51
N ARG A 131 12.65 7.03 -13.15
CA ARG A 131 12.63 5.73 -13.78
C ARG A 131 12.10 4.75 -12.73
N HIS A 132 10.89 4.30 -12.91
CA HIS A 132 10.34 3.01 -12.57
C HIS A 132 11.11 2.23 -11.50
N SER A 133 11.11 2.68 -10.26
CA SER A 133 11.09 1.70 -9.21
C SER A 133 9.73 1.04 -9.38
N GLU A 134 9.74 -0.11 -9.98
CA GLU A 134 8.56 -0.87 -10.33
C GLU A 134 7.67 -1.06 -9.09
N PRO A 135 6.65 -0.21 -8.85
CA PRO A 135 5.82 -0.32 -7.66
C PRO A 135 5.19 -1.70 -7.57
N ASN A 136 4.71 -2.23 -8.72
CA ASN A 136 4.16 -3.58 -8.82
C ASN A 136 5.18 -4.66 -8.48
N ARG A 137 6.46 -4.45 -8.79
CA ARG A 137 7.51 -5.38 -8.34
C ARG A 137 7.60 -5.41 -6.81
N ARG A 138 7.54 -4.26 -6.15
CA ARG A 138 7.55 -4.22 -4.67
C ARG A 138 6.34 -4.93 -4.07
N VAL A 139 5.16 -4.72 -4.66
CA VAL A 139 3.94 -5.45 -4.27
C VAL A 139 4.14 -6.95 -4.48
N ALA A 140 4.59 -7.37 -5.66
CA ALA A 140 4.81 -8.77 -5.99
C ALA A 140 5.84 -9.44 -5.07
N ASP A 141 6.95 -8.76 -4.76
CA ASP A 141 7.97 -9.27 -3.84
C ASP A 141 7.38 -9.44 -2.43
N ARG A 142 6.63 -8.46 -1.92
CA ARG A 142 5.96 -8.55 -0.61
C ARG A 142 4.93 -9.69 -0.57
N LEU A 143 4.13 -9.83 -1.62
CA LEU A 143 3.16 -10.92 -1.72
C LEU A 143 3.86 -12.28 -1.85
N THR A 144 4.98 -12.36 -2.60
CA THR A 144 5.76 -13.59 -2.68
C THR A 144 6.26 -14.01 -1.30
N ASP A 145 6.86 -13.09 -0.53
CA ASP A 145 7.38 -13.41 0.79
C ASP A 145 6.26 -13.82 1.77
N LEU A 146 5.10 -13.15 1.71
CA LEU A 146 3.95 -13.47 2.54
C LEU A 146 3.31 -14.81 2.16
N LEU A 147 2.98 -14.98 0.87
CA LEU A 147 2.20 -16.12 0.40
C LEU A 147 3.04 -17.40 0.30
N SER A 148 4.35 -17.31 0.02
CA SER A 148 5.22 -18.50 -0.01
C SER A 148 5.22 -19.25 1.32
N HIS A 149 5.19 -18.51 2.43
CA HIS A 149 5.05 -19.12 3.75
C HIS A 149 3.66 -19.78 3.93
N TYR A 150 2.60 -19.08 3.52
CA TYR A 150 1.22 -19.54 3.63
C TYR A 150 0.93 -20.80 2.80
N ILE A 151 1.43 -20.85 1.56
CA ILE A 151 1.25 -22.02 0.65
C ILE A 151 2.30 -23.12 0.84
N GLY A 152 3.25 -22.95 1.76
CA GLY A 152 4.32 -23.94 2.03
C GLY A 152 5.32 -24.10 0.90
N ARG A 153 5.50 -23.09 0.03
CA ARG A 153 6.41 -23.12 -1.12
C ARG A 153 7.55 -22.11 -0.97
N ALA A 154 8.79 -22.53 -1.24
CA ALA A 154 9.93 -21.62 -1.19
C ALA A 154 9.82 -20.50 -2.25
N PRO A 155 10.21 -19.26 -1.93
CA PRO A 155 10.15 -18.11 -2.83
C PRO A 155 11.31 -18.18 -3.86
N ASP A 156 11.15 -18.98 -4.91
CA ASP A 156 12.07 -19.08 -6.04
C ASP A 156 11.83 -17.98 -7.10
N GLU A 157 12.71 -17.88 -8.10
CA GLU A 157 12.58 -16.88 -9.18
C GLU A 157 11.34 -17.10 -10.06
N ASP A 158 10.90 -18.34 -10.23
CA ASP A 158 9.71 -18.67 -11.01
C ASP A 158 8.45 -18.21 -10.31
N LEU A 159 8.37 -18.40 -8.99
CA LEU A 159 7.26 -17.91 -8.17
C LEU A 159 7.22 -16.37 -8.15
N ARG A 160 8.39 -15.71 -8.00
CA ARG A 160 8.49 -14.23 -8.05
C ARG A 160 8.01 -13.68 -9.40
N ARG A 161 8.43 -14.29 -10.49
CA ARG A 161 7.99 -13.93 -11.85
C ARG A 161 6.49 -14.15 -12.03
N THR A 162 5.99 -15.28 -11.54
CA THR A 162 4.56 -15.62 -11.60
C THR A 162 3.72 -14.59 -10.87
N PHE A 163 4.11 -14.23 -9.65
CA PHE A 163 3.37 -13.21 -8.87
C PHE A 163 3.54 -11.80 -9.47
N LEU A 164 4.69 -11.46 -10.04
CA LEU A 164 4.83 -10.18 -10.74
C LEU A 164 3.85 -10.07 -11.92
N VAL A 165 3.75 -11.12 -12.75
CA VAL A 165 2.79 -11.14 -13.88
C VAL A 165 1.35 -11.09 -13.37
N ALA A 166 1.02 -11.79 -12.28
CA ALA A 166 -0.31 -11.75 -11.69
C ALA A 166 -0.65 -10.34 -11.14
N VAL A 167 0.28 -9.68 -10.45
CA VAL A 167 0.11 -8.32 -9.91
C VAL A 167 -0.06 -7.30 -11.04
N GLU A 168 0.78 -7.33 -12.07
CA GLU A 168 0.65 -6.44 -13.24
C GLU A 168 -0.69 -6.62 -13.95
N THR A 169 -1.14 -7.87 -14.09
CA THR A 169 -2.43 -8.19 -14.71
C THR A 169 -3.58 -7.67 -13.85
N ALA A 170 -3.56 -7.95 -12.55
CA ALA A 170 -4.58 -7.49 -11.61
C ALA A 170 -4.67 -5.97 -11.59
N ASP A 171 -3.52 -5.28 -11.50
CA ASP A 171 -3.45 -3.83 -11.47
C ASP A 171 -4.08 -3.21 -12.73
N THR A 172 -3.69 -3.70 -13.90
CA THR A 172 -4.20 -3.21 -15.19
C THR A 172 -5.72 -3.39 -15.30
N LEU A 173 -6.24 -4.58 -14.96
CA LEU A 173 -7.66 -4.90 -15.13
C LEU A 173 -8.53 -4.26 -14.04
N VAL A 174 -8.05 -4.16 -12.82
CA VAL A 174 -8.74 -3.40 -11.76
C VAL A 174 -8.80 -1.92 -12.13
N HIS A 175 -7.73 -1.32 -12.64
CA HIS A 175 -7.80 0.05 -13.16
C HIS A 175 -8.80 0.21 -14.30
N LEU A 176 -8.91 -0.78 -15.19
CA LEU A 176 -9.92 -0.79 -16.24
C LEU A 176 -11.34 -0.80 -15.64
N SER A 177 -11.61 -1.65 -14.65
CA SER A 177 -12.93 -1.75 -14.02
C SER A 177 -13.37 -0.42 -13.40
N PHE A 178 -12.46 0.30 -12.72
CA PHE A 178 -12.75 1.61 -12.11
C PHE A 178 -12.81 2.77 -13.13
N ARG A 179 -12.29 2.59 -14.34
CA ARG A 179 -12.53 3.55 -15.44
C ARG A 179 -13.89 3.38 -16.09
N VAL A 180 -14.42 2.15 -16.09
CA VAL A 180 -15.75 1.83 -16.64
C VAL A 180 -16.85 2.23 -15.66
N ASP A 181 -16.66 1.89 -14.39
CA ASP A 181 -17.57 2.24 -13.28
C ASP A 181 -16.75 2.76 -12.09
N PRO A 182 -17.09 3.93 -11.52
CA PRO A 182 -16.38 4.48 -10.36
C PRO A 182 -16.34 3.56 -9.12
N GLU A 183 -17.32 2.66 -8.97
CA GLU A 183 -17.35 1.65 -7.90
C GLU A 183 -16.62 0.35 -8.28
N GLY A 184 -16.13 0.24 -9.53
CA GLY A 184 -15.52 -0.93 -10.11
C GLY A 184 -16.54 -1.83 -10.81
N ASP A 185 -16.44 -1.98 -12.13
CA ASP A 185 -17.29 -2.86 -12.92
C ASP A 185 -17.13 -4.32 -12.49
N GLU A 186 -18.21 -4.90 -11.93
CA GLU A 186 -18.20 -6.26 -11.35
C GLU A 186 -17.98 -7.37 -12.40
N ALA A 187 -18.34 -7.14 -13.67
CA ALA A 187 -18.09 -8.12 -14.73
C ALA A 187 -16.57 -8.18 -15.03
N ILE A 188 -15.92 -7.03 -15.15
CA ILE A 188 -14.47 -6.97 -15.36
C ILE A 188 -13.73 -7.54 -14.13
N ILE A 189 -14.19 -7.26 -12.91
CA ILE A 189 -13.61 -7.81 -11.68
C ILE A 189 -13.72 -9.33 -11.67
N THR A 190 -14.86 -9.89 -12.05
CA THR A 190 -15.09 -11.34 -12.15
C THR A 190 -14.16 -11.99 -13.17
N GLU A 191 -14.08 -11.44 -14.38
CA GLU A 191 -13.15 -11.91 -15.41
C GLU A 191 -11.68 -11.83 -14.96
N THR A 192 -11.33 -10.76 -14.24
CA THR A 192 -9.98 -10.62 -13.66
C THR A 192 -9.69 -11.76 -12.69
N ARG A 193 -10.63 -12.09 -11.81
CA ARG A 193 -10.49 -13.16 -10.83
C ARG A 193 -10.33 -14.52 -11.50
N GLU A 194 -11.13 -14.82 -12.50
CA GLU A 194 -11.07 -16.07 -13.27
C GLU A 194 -9.75 -16.21 -14.03
N LEU A 195 -9.27 -15.13 -14.67
CA LEU A 195 -8.01 -15.10 -15.38
C LEU A 195 -6.83 -15.35 -14.42
N LEU A 196 -6.81 -14.68 -13.25
CA LEU A 196 -5.77 -14.90 -12.25
C LEU A 196 -5.77 -16.31 -11.71
N ARG A 197 -6.94 -16.90 -11.43
CA ARG A 197 -7.07 -18.31 -11.02
C ARG A 197 -6.51 -19.26 -12.06
N ALA A 198 -6.90 -19.09 -13.33
CA ALA A 198 -6.41 -19.92 -14.41
C ALA A 198 -4.89 -19.79 -14.64
N TYR A 199 -4.35 -18.59 -14.51
CA TYR A 199 -2.92 -18.34 -14.65
C TYR A 199 -2.12 -18.96 -13.49
N LEU A 200 -2.53 -18.72 -12.25
CA LEU A 200 -1.82 -19.21 -11.05
C LEU A 200 -1.91 -20.74 -10.90
N ALA A 201 -3.02 -21.38 -11.29
CA ALA A 201 -3.18 -22.82 -11.26
C ALA A 201 -2.08 -23.56 -12.05
N ARG A 202 -1.54 -22.97 -13.10
CA ARG A 202 -0.43 -23.56 -13.90
C ARG A 202 0.86 -23.77 -13.10
N VAL A 203 1.00 -23.11 -11.98
CA VAL A 203 2.23 -23.08 -11.17
C VAL A 203 1.97 -23.57 -9.74
N LEU A 204 0.75 -23.40 -9.23
CA LEU A 204 0.41 -23.68 -7.84
C LEU A 204 -0.41 -24.98 -7.64
N ASP A 205 -0.97 -25.56 -8.70
CA ASP A 205 -1.54 -26.91 -8.72
C ASP A 205 -0.46 -27.93 -9.10
#